data_1185234e63e530028d1058ff39568f50
#
_entry.id   1185234e63e530028d1058ff39568f50
#
_cell.length_a   1.000
_cell.length_b   1.000
_cell.length_c   1.000
_cell.angle_alpha   90.00
_cell.angle_beta   90.00
_cell.angle_gamma   90.00
#
_symmetry.space_group_name_H-M   'P 1'
#
loop_
_entity.id
_entity.type
_entity.pdbx_description
1 polymer ?
#
loop_
_entity_poly.entity_id
_entity_poly.type
_entity_poly.pdbx_seq_one_letter_code
_entity_poly.pdbx_strand_id
1 'polypeptide(L)'
;LDDRTRLFCQILRDADKIDILRVNVETPMEEIYNVSTAALRRSPVTPAVLDAFYAHHCVLHSLKQYPADNAVGHASLVFELCYPESLRIVDEQGWLWRLLDFKTDNPDTAAAFAAIRDELHRWLNAQSA
;
A
#
# COMPACT_ATOMS: atom_id res chain seq x y z
N LEU A 1 10.06 21.56 -17.44
CA LEU A 1 10.47 20.28 -18.02
C LEU A 1 9.77 20.06 -19.35
N ASP A 2 10.47 19.52 -20.35
CA ASP A 2 9.83 19.14 -21.60
C ASP A 2 9.00 17.85 -21.39
N ASP A 3 8.15 17.53 -22.37
CA ASP A 3 7.22 16.40 -22.26
C ASP A 3 7.94 15.06 -22.16
N ARG A 4 9.06 14.93 -22.87
CA ARG A 4 9.86 13.68 -22.84
C ARG A 4 10.48 13.47 -21.47
N THR A 5 11.05 14.49 -20.86
CA THR A 5 11.66 14.43 -19.52
C THR A 5 10.58 14.12 -18.48
N ARG A 6 9.41 14.75 -18.59
CA ARG A 6 8.28 14.48 -17.69
C ARG A 6 7.84 13.03 -17.79
N LEU A 7 7.74 12.49 -19.01
CA LEU A 7 7.37 11.10 -19.25
C LEU A 7 8.35 10.15 -18.56
N PHE A 8 9.66 10.36 -18.74
CA PHE A 8 10.68 9.53 -18.09
C PHE A 8 10.56 9.58 -16.57
N CYS A 9 10.37 10.77 -15.99
CA CYS A 9 10.25 10.92 -14.55
C CYS A 9 9.03 10.17 -14.01
N GLN A 10 7.89 10.22 -14.72
CA GLN A 10 6.68 9.53 -14.32
C GLN A 10 6.84 8.00 -14.39
N ILE A 11 7.49 7.49 -15.44
CA ILE A 11 7.77 6.07 -15.59
C ILE A 11 8.67 5.58 -14.43
N LEU A 12 9.72 6.33 -14.12
CA LEU A 12 10.63 5.99 -13.02
C LEU A 12 9.93 6.00 -11.67
N ARG A 13 9.06 6.96 -11.45
CA ARG A 13 8.27 7.04 -10.20
C ARG A 13 7.34 5.84 -10.05
N ASP A 14 6.66 5.43 -11.12
CA ASP A 14 5.79 4.26 -11.09
C ASP A 14 6.60 2.99 -10.83
N ALA A 15 7.72 2.82 -11.51
CA ALA A 15 8.60 1.66 -11.34
C ALA A 15 9.13 1.58 -9.90
N ASP A 16 9.51 2.70 -9.31
CA ASP A 16 9.98 2.77 -7.93
C ASP A 16 8.90 2.34 -6.94
N LYS A 17 7.68 2.83 -7.11
CA LYS A 17 6.55 2.47 -6.23
C LYS A 17 6.20 0.98 -6.33
N ILE A 18 6.23 0.43 -7.54
CA ILE A 18 5.99 -1.01 -7.76
C ILE A 18 7.08 -1.83 -7.06
N ASP A 19 8.33 -1.41 -7.16
CA ASP A 19 9.45 -2.10 -6.50
C ASP A 19 9.35 -2.03 -4.98
N ILE A 20 8.89 -0.91 -4.41
CA ILE A 20 8.66 -0.79 -2.98
C ILE A 20 7.65 -1.83 -2.50
N LEU A 21 6.58 -2.06 -3.25
CA LEU A 21 5.60 -3.11 -2.91
C LEU A 21 6.26 -4.49 -2.86
N ARG A 22 7.09 -4.80 -3.85
CA ARG A 22 7.82 -6.07 -3.90
C ARG A 22 8.74 -6.24 -2.70
N VAL A 23 9.55 -5.24 -2.40
CA VAL A 23 10.52 -5.28 -1.29
C VAL A 23 9.81 -5.49 0.04
N ASN A 24 8.68 -4.82 0.24
CA ASN A 24 7.92 -4.92 1.49
C ASN A 24 7.21 -6.26 1.66
N VAL A 25 7.11 -7.06 0.62
CA VAL A 25 6.58 -8.43 0.70
C VAL A 25 7.71 -9.45 0.83
N GLU A 26 8.80 -9.28 0.11
CA GLU A 26 9.93 -10.22 0.11
C GLU A 26 10.75 -10.17 1.40
N THR A 27 10.81 -9.00 2.05
CA THR A 27 11.52 -8.84 3.32
C THR A 27 10.52 -8.97 4.47
N PRO A 28 10.85 -9.71 5.56
CA PRO A 28 9.93 -9.81 6.70
C PRO A 28 9.61 -8.44 7.28
N MET A 29 8.33 -8.23 7.61
CA MET A 29 7.86 -6.94 8.16
C MET A 29 8.56 -6.59 9.48
N GLU A 30 8.85 -7.60 10.31
CA GLU A 30 9.58 -7.39 11.56
C GLU A 30 10.94 -6.72 11.33
N GLU A 31 11.59 -7.08 10.23
CA GLU A 31 12.90 -6.55 9.86
C GLU A 31 12.79 -5.15 9.28
N ILE A 32 11.86 -4.93 8.34
CA ILE A 32 11.67 -3.61 7.70
C ILE A 32 11.25 -2.57 8.71
N TYR A 33 10.29 -2.91 9.58
CA TYR A 33 9.71 -1.95 10.53
C TYR A 33 10.41 -1.97 11.88
N ASN A 34 11.40 -2.84 12.05
CA ASN A 34 12.16 -2.99 13.29
C ASN A 34 11.26 -3.19 14.51
N VAL A 35 10.35 -4.15 14.41
CA VAL A 35 9.38 -4.48 15.45
C VAL A 35 9.32 -5.99 15.67
N SER A 36 8.82 -6.42 16.84
CA SER A 36 8.61 -7.84 17.13
C SER A 36 7.38 -8.38 16.40
N THR A 37 7.34 -9.69 16.20
CA THR A 37 6.15 -10.37 15.66
C THR A 37 4.92 -10.10 16.54
N ALA A 38 5.10 -10.13 17.86
CA ALA A 38 4.00 -9.84 18.80
C ALA A 38 3.45 -8.43 18.62
N ALA A 39 4.32 -7.43 18.41
CA ALA A 39 3.89 -6.06 18.16
C ALA A 39 3.10 -5.93 16.87
N LEU A 40 3.56 -6.60 15.81
CA LEU A 40 2.83 -6.63 14.52
C LEU A 40 1.44 -7.23 14.69
N ARG A 41 1.34 -8.38 15.36
CA ARG A 41 0.08 -9.12 15.49
C ARG A 41 -0.95 -8.39 16.34
N ARG A 42 -0.51 -7.54 17.26
CA ARG A 42 -1.40 -6.74 18.13
C ARG A 42 -1.68 -5.36 17.59
N SER A 43 -1.00 -4.94 16.53
CA SER A 43 -1.04 -3.57 16.04
C SER A 43 -2.46 -3.14 15.65
N PRO A 44 -2.94 -2.01 16.17
CA PRO A 44 -4.13 -1.37 15.61
C PRO A 44 -3.77 -0.61 14.33
N VAL A 45 -4.78 -0.09 13.64
CA VAL A 45 -4.60 0.83 12.52
C VAL A 45 -5.12 2.20 12.95
N THR A 46 -4.30 3.23 12.72
CA THR A 46 -4.66 4.60 13.10
C THR A 46 -5.83 5.11 12.25
N PRO A 47 -6.88 5.69 12.84
CA PRO A 47 -8.02 6.21 12.07
C PRO A 47 -7.64 7.21 10.99
N ALA A 48 -6.70 8.12 11.26
CA ALA A 48 -6.24 9.09 10.27
C ALA A 48 -5.59 8.43 9.06
N VAL A 49 -4.92 7.29 9.24
CA VAL A 49 -4.33 6.50 8.16
C VAL A 49 -5.44 5.91 7.28
N LEU A 50 -6.49 5.36 7.90
CA LEU A 50 -7.64 4.85 7.16
C LEU A 50 -8.36 5.96 6.39
N ASP A 51 -8.54 7.12 7.02
CA ASP A 51 -9.18 8.28 6.36
C ASP A 51 -8.42 8.69 5.10
N ALA A 52 -7.09 8.77 5.16
CA ALA A 52 -6.26 9.10 4.01
C ALA A 52 -6.38 8.03 2.92
N PHE A 53 -6.36 6.76 3.30
CA PHE A 53 -6.52 5.65 2.37
C PHE A 53 -7.85 5.71 1.63
N TYR A 54 -8.96 5.89 2.36
CA TYR A 54 -10.30 5.95 1.76
C TYR A 54 -10.54 7.23 0.96
N ALA A 55 -9.74 8.27 1.17
CA ALA A 55 -9.72 9.46 0.31
C ALA A 55 -8.91 9.23 -0.97
N HIS A 56 -8.34 8.04 -1.15
CA HIS A 56 -7.49 7.65 -2.28
C HIS A 56 -6.24 8.51 -2.39
N HIS A 57 -5.66 8.82 -1.24
CA HIS A 57 -4.40 9.55 -1.14
C HIS A 57 -3.31 8.67 -0.54
N CYS A 58 -2.06 8.94 -0.93
CA CYS A 58 -0.92 8.34 -0.28
C CYS A 58 -0.91 8.77 1.19
N VAL A 59 -0.70 7.81 2.09
CA VAL A 59 -0.65 8.07 3.53
C VAL A 59 0.65 8.78 3.87
N LEU A 60 0.57 9.94 4.52
CA LEU A 60 1.72 10.68 4.98
C LEU A 60 2.42 9.93 6.12
N HIS A 61 3.75 9.92 6.11
CA HIS A 61 4.54 9.26 7.14
C HIS A 61 4.20 9.77 8.54
N SER A 62 3.92 11.08 8.68
CA SER A 62 3.57 11.71 9.95
C SER A 62 2.28 11.19 10.59
N LEU A 63 1.40 10.54 9.81
CA LEU A 63 0.16 9.95 10.33
C LEU A 63 0.37 8.56 10.92
N LYS A 64 1.46 7.89 10.57
CA LYS A 64 1.74 6.52 10.99
C LYS A 64 2.16 6.47 12.45
N GLN A 65 1.48 5.68 13.26
CA GLN A 65 1.75 5.52 14.70
C GLN A 65 2.05 4.07 15.08
N TYR A 66 1.54 3.10 14.32
CA TYR A 66 1.62 1.68 14.64
C TYR A 66 2.19 0.88 13.47
N PRO A 67 2.74 -0.32 13.72
CA PRO A 67 3.32 -1.14 12.64
C PRO A 67 2.37 -1.42 11.47
N ALA A 68 1.09 -1.72 11.74
CA ALA A 68 0.12 -2.00 10.68
C ALA A 68 -0.10 -0.78 9.77
N ASP A 69 0.09 0.44 10.27
CA ASP A 69 -0.03 1.67 9.47
C ASP A 69 0.95 1.68 8.31
N ASN A 70 2.11 1.06 8.47
CA ASN A 70 3.10 0.99 7.40
C ASN A 70 2.61 0.15 6.21
N ALA A 71 1.94 -0.97 6.48
CA ALA A 71 1.37 -1.81 5.41
C ALA A 71 0.28 -1.06 4.63
N VAL A 72 -0.61 -0.37 5.35
CA VAL A 72 -1.64 0.46 4.72
C VAL A 72 -1.00 1.59 3.90
N GLY A 73 0.02 2.23 4.47
CA GLY A 73 0.75 3.32 3.80
C GLY A 73 1.41 2.86 2.51
N HIS A 74 2.08 1.71 2.52
CA HIS A 74 2.70 1.17 1.32
C HIS A 74 1.66 0.79 0.26
N ALA A 75 0.54 0.18 0.67
CA ALA A 75 -0.56 -0.12 -0.25
C ALA A 75 -1.11 1.16 -0.90
N SER A 76 -1.17 2.27 -0.18
CA SER A 76 -1.70 3.54 -0.67
C SER A 76 -0.85 4.16 -1.79
N LEU A 77 0.37 3.67 -2.01
CA LEU A 77 1.22 4.14 -3.11
C LEU A 77 0.57 3.94 -4.48
N VAL A 78 -0.35 2.97 -4.61
CA VAL A 78 -1.04 2.71 -5.88
C VAL A 78 -1.88 3.90 -6.33
N PHE A 79 -2.35 4.73 -5.40
CA PHE A 79 -3.14 5.92 -5.74
C PHE A 79 -2.32 7.00 -6.45
N GLU A 80 -1.01 6.94 -6.38
CA GLU A 80 -0.10 7.89 -7.01
C GLU A 80 0.51 7.38 -8.31
N LEU A 81 0.17 6.16 -8.74
CA LEU A 81 0.66 5.64 -10.02
C LEU A 81 0.10 6.46 -11.17
N CYS A 82 0.97 6.82 -12.12
CA CYS A 82 0.64 7.76 -13.19
C CYS A 82 -0.01 7.09 -14.41
N TYR A 83 0.22 5.78 -14.62
CA TYR A 83 -0.18 5.09 -15.84
C TYR A 83 -1.09 3.90 -15.56
N PRO A 84 -2.12 3.65 -16.42
CA PRO A 84 -2.97 2.47 -16.29
C PRO A 84 -2.20 1.15 -16.37
N GLU A 85 -1.15 1.08 -17.18
CA GLU A 85 -0.29 -0.11 -17.28
C GLU A 85 0.37 -0.42 -15.95
N SER A 86 0.76 0.59 -15.19
CA SER A 86 1.36 0.41 -13.87
C SER A 86 0.38 -0.24 -12.91
N LEU A 87 -0.88 0.18 -12.93
CA LEU A 87 -1.94 -0.42 -12.12
C LEU A 87 -2.17 -1.88 -12.49
N ARG A 88 -2.17 -2.18 -13.80
CA ARG A 88 -2.32 -3.54 -14.30
C ARG A 88 -1.17 -4.43 -13.82
N ILE A 89 0.06 -3.93 -13.88
CA ILE A 89 1.25 -4.65 -13.41
C ILE A 89 1.15 -4.96 -11.92
N VAL A 90 0.73 -4.00 -11.11
CA VAL A 90 0.54 -4.18 -9.67
C VAL A 90 -0.46 -5.31 -9.39
N ASP A 91 -1.58 -5.31 -10.11
CA ASP A 91 -2.59 -6.34 -9.96
C ASP A 91 -2.08 -7.72 -10.40
N GLU A 92 -1.41 -7.80 -11.54
CA GLU A 92 -0.89 -9.06 -12.10
C GLU A 92 0.24 -9.65 -11.27
N GLN A 93 1.16 -8.83 -10.74
CA GLN A 93 2.29 -9.32 -9.93
C GLN A 93 1.86 -9.84 -8.56
N GLY A 94 0.75 -9.35 -8.03
CA GLY A 94 0.21 -9.81 -6.76
C GLY A 94 0.92 -9.30 -5.50
N TRP A 95 1.95 -8.46 -5.60
CA TRP A 95 2.66 -7.92 -4.43
C TRP A 95 1.74 -7.14 -3.51
N LEU A 96 0.84 -6.33 -4.09
CA LEU A 96 -0.14 -5.55 -3.34
C LEU A 96 -1.03 -6.45 -2.48
N TRP A 97 -1.55 -7.51 -3.07
CA TRP A 97 -2.46 -8.42 -2.38
C TRP A 97 -1.74 -9.22 -1.30
N ARG A 98 -0.50 -9.61 -1.53
CA ARG A 98 0.32 -10.27 -0.52
C ARG A 98 0.65 -9.34 0.64
N LEU A 99 0.92 -8.07 0.37
CA LEU A 99 1.14 -7.06 1.41
C LEU A 99 -0.11 -6.90 2.29
N LEU A 100 -1.29 -6.91 1.67
CA LEU A 100 -2.57 -6.73 2.37
C LEU A 100 -3.08 -8.02 3.03
N ASP A 101 -2.42 -9.16 2.81
CA ASP A 101 -2.65 -10.38 3.57
C ASP A 101 -1.90 -10.29 4.91
N PHE A 102 -2.22 -9.26 5.67
CA PHE A 102 -1.54 -8.92 6.91
C PHE A 102 -1.95 -9.87 8.04
N LYS A 103 -0.97 -10.50 8.66
CA LYS A 103 -1.21 -11.43 9.76
C LYS A 103 -1.41 -10.66 11.06
N THR A 104 -2.60 -10.78 11.63
CA THR A 104 -2.97 -10.05 12.84
C THR A 104 -3.83 -10.90 13.77
N ASP A 105 -3.68 -10.65 15.08
CA ASP A 105 -4.54 -11.22 16.12
C ASP A 105 -5.55 -10.20 16.63
N ASN A 106 -5.50 -8.97 16.12
CA ASN A 106 -6.43 -7.90 16.48
C ASN A 106 -7.64 -7.94 15.54
N PRO A 107 -8.86 -8.25 16.05
CA PRO A 107 -10.05 -8.36 15.21
C PRO A 107 -10.38 -7.08 14.44
N ASP A 108 -10.16 -5.92 15.04
CA ASP A 108 -10.42 -4.63 14.39
C ASP A 108 -9.47 -4.40 13.22
N THR A 109 -8.20 -4.76 13.38
CA THR A 109 -7.20 -4.69 12.32
C THR A 109 -7.52 -5.67 11.19
N ALA A 110 -7.94 -6.89 11.52
CA ALA A 110 -8.36 -7.88 10.53
C ALA A 110 -9.52 -7.35 9.69
N ALA A 111 -10.52 -6.76 10.33
CA ALA A 111 -11.67 -6.16 9.65
C ALA A 111 -11.26 -4.97 8.79
N ALA A 112 -10.33 -4.14 9.26
CA ALA A 112 -9.80 -2.99 8.51
C ALA A 112 -9.10 -3.45 7.23
N PHE A 113 -8.24 -4.46 7.29
CA PHE A 113 -7.54 -4.97 6.11
C PHE A 113 -8.49 -5.65 5.13
N ALA A 114 -9.52 -6.34 5.60
CA ALA A 114 -10.55 -6.91 4.71
C ALA A 114 -11.27 -5.80 3.94
N ALA A 115 -11.66 -4.73 4.61
CA ALA A 115 -12.31 -3.58 3.98
C ALA A 115 -11.38 -2.86 3.00
N ILE A 116 -10.11 -2.73 3.33
CA ILE A 116 -9.09 -2.14 2.45
C ILE A 116 -8.95 -2.96 1.17
N ARG A 117 -8.89 -4.28 1.26
CA ARG A 117 -8.82 -5.14 0.08
C ARG A 117 -10.03 -4.94 -0.83
N ASP A 118 -11.23 -4.91 -0.26
CA ASP A 118 -12.46 -4.68 -1.03
C ASP A 118 -12.46 -3.33 -1.71
N GLU A 119 -12.03 -2.28 -1.01
CA GLU A 119 -11.94 -0.93 -1.57
C GLU A 119 -10.95 -0.87 -2.73
N LEU A 120 -9.79 -1.50 -2.60
CA LEU A 120 -8.80 -1.52 -3.67
C LEU A 120 -9.27 -2.30 -4.89
N HIS A 121 -9.97 -3.42 -4.70
CA HIS A 121 -10.55 -4.16 -5.82
C HIS A 121 -11.54 -3.28 -6.58
N ARG A 122 -12.42 -2.58 -5.88
CA ARG A 122 -13.38 -1.66 -6.51
C ARG A 122 -12.68 -0.53 -7.24
N TRP A 123 -11.68 0.08 -6.59
CA TRP A 123 -10.95 1.20 -7.18
C TRP A 123 -10.17 0.79 -8.42
N LEU A 124 -9.45 -0.33 -8.37
CA LEU A 124 -8.69 -0.85 -9.51
C LEU A 124 -9.62 -1.21 -10.68
N ASN A 125 -10.76 -1.83 -10.41
CA ASN A 125 -11.74 -2.16 -11.44
C ASN A 125 -12.30 -0.89 -12.10
N ALA A 126 -12.53 0.16 -11.33
CA ALA A 126 -13.01 1.45 -11.86
C ALA A 126 -11.96 2.11 -12.78
N GLN A 127 -10.67 1.95 -12.47
CA GLN A 127 -9.60 2.50 -13.32
C GLN A 127 -9.46 1.75 -14.64
N SER A 128 -9.88 0.48 -14.69
CA SER A 128 -9.80 -0.36 -15.88
C SER A 128 -10.98 -0.17 -16.84
N ALA A 129 -12.04 0.46 -16.38
CA ALA A 129 -13.26 0.65 -17.16
C ALA A 129 -13.13 1.74 -18.21
#